data_45b44cab0046b03143588d04ec968422
#
_entry.id   45b44cab0046b03143588d04ec968422
#
_cell.length_a   1.000
_cell.length_b   1.000
_cell.length_c   1.000
_cell.angle_alpha   90.00
_cell.angle_beta   90.00
_cell.angle_gamma   90.00
#
_symmetry.space_group_name_H-M   'P 1'
#
loop_
_entity.id
_entity.type
_entity.pdbx_description
1 polymer ?
#
loop_
_entity_poly.entity_id
_entity_poly.type
_entity_poly.pdbx_seq_one_letter_code
_entity_poly.pdbx_strand_id
1 'polypeptide(L)'
;MRKNIKSLIGENFKKGIIVGVCTSTLFLVGCVEGNKESLDKHKGDKVEDTSGKEKEKDDLKEVLVSEDEKRESDKRTLSLVSEIINESLNEIKVISRDNTSEKLEDIEFELASVMEKQNERLEDLVEKIYDEDLLSTFKEYIKGNELRAKYYKGCSENYMEVMDYGSEAAEIIAIAICKMVDEYGLVINEENMDFYENFKEKVAYLDKKEDYKKIAEELISKGEFKVELEEDEVIKSGFDEDKEVFKYSKIVENTSGINLDYIAFSINGKLENGNIEEFPSVLIGFNSGKSDEIKFYTTNKYESMEVEVEWVSFN
;
A
#
# COMPACT_ATOMS: atom_id res chain seq x y z
N MET A 1 34.68 9.56 -12.24
CA MET A 1 34.16 9.89 -10.89
C MET A 1 32.65 9.76 -10.69
N ARG A 2 31.84 9.52 -11.73
CA ARG A 2 30.37 9.35 -11.64
C ARG A 2 29.85 8.10 -10.86
N LYS A 3 30.71 7.17 -10.45
CA LYS A 3 30.30 5.92 -9.79
C LYS A 3 30.06 5.99 -8.28
N ASN A 4 30.58 7.00 -7.58
CA ASN A 4 30.57 6.98 -6.11
C ASN A 4 29.42 7.73 -5.43
N ILE A 5 28.77 8.68 -6.12
CA ILE A 5 27.64 9.43 -5.52
C ILE A 5 26.36 8.59 -5.53
N LYS A 6 26.13 7.79 -6.60
CA LYS A 6 25.00 6.85 -6.65
C LYS A 6 25.08 5.75 -5.58
N SER A 7 26.28 5.41 -5.07
CA SER A 7 26.42 4.38 -4.04
C SER A 7 26.13 4.92 -2.62
N LEU A 8 26.47 6.17 -2.33
CA LEU A 8 26.22 6.75 -0.99
C LEU A 8 24.75 7.14 -0.75
N ILE A 9 24.08 7.64 -1.78
CA ILE A 9 22.64 7.91 -1.72
C ILE A 9 21.86 6.58 -1.69
N GLY A 10 22.30 5.58 -2.46
CA GLY A 10 21.67 4.26 -2.53
C GLY A 10 21.70 3.46 -1.22
N GLU A 11 22.78 3.53 -0.43
CA GLU A 11 22.86 2.76 0.83
C GLU A 11 22.12 3.38 2.00
N ASN A 12 22.10 4.70 2.12
CA ASN A 12 21.35 5.38 3.17
C ASN A 12 19.86 5.46 2.85
N PHE A 13 19.50 5.57 1.57
CA PHE A 13 18.12 5.52 1.10
C PHE A 13 17.54 4.11 1.25
N LYS A 14 18.29 3.05 0.90
CA LYS A 14 17.87 1.67 1.13
C LYS A 14 17.63 1.36 2.60
N LYS A 15 18.45 1.85 3.52
CA LYS A 15 18.25 1.62 4.97
C LYS A 15 17.07 2.40 5.56
N GLY A 16 16.80 3.62 5.08
CA GLY A 16 15.67 4.43 5.53
C GLY A 16 14.33 3.94 4.96
N ILE A 17 14.31 3.51 3.71
CA ILE A 17 13.11 3.00 3.03
C ILE A 17 12.78 1.58 3.51
N ILE A 18 13.77 0.71 3.72
CA ILE A 18 13.52 -0.64 4.26
C ILE A 18 12.86 -0.57 5.64
N VAL A 19 13.23 0.39 6.49
CA VAL A 19 12.57 0.59 7.79
C VAL A 19 11.17 1.21 7.62
N GLY A 20 10.97 2.15 6.68
CA GLY A 20 9.68 2.84 6.48
C GLY A 20 8.62 1.99 5.78
N VAL A 21 8.99 1.14 4.82
CA VAL A 21 8.04 0.34 4.02
C VAL A 21 7.82 -1.05 4.61
N CYS A 22 8.84 -1.66 5.21
CA CYS A 22 8.59 -2.83 6.06
C CYS A 22 7.71 -2.47 7.26
N THR A 23 7.80 -1.26 7.82
CA THR A 23 6.87 -0.83 8.88
C THR A 23 5.47 -0.57 8.34
N SER A 24 5.26 -0.02 7.15
CA SER A 24 3.90 0.18 6.61
C SER A 24 3.22 -1.12 6.15
N THR A 25 3.97 -2.16 5.80
CA THR A 25 3.44 -3.51 5.54
C THR A 25 3.42 -4.38 6.80
N LEU A 26 4.30 -4.13 7.79
CA LEU A 26 4.32 -4.78 9.11
C LEU A 26 3.38 -4.10 10.13
N PHE A 27 2.90 -2.88 9.89
CA PHE A 27 1.83 -2.27 10.70
C PHE A 27 0.47 -2.99 10.58
N LEU A 28 0.35 -3.99 9.70
CA LEU A 28 -0.75 -4.96 9.74
C LEU A 28 -0.55 -6.04 10.81
N VAL A 29 0.56 -6.03 11.54
CA VAL A 29 0.83 -6.97 12.64
C VAL A 29 1.03 -6.15 13.91
N GLY A 30 -0.07 -5.79 14.55
CA GLY A 30 -0.05 -5.21 15.90
C GLY A 30 0.65 -6.15 16.87
N CYS A 31 1.60 -5.62 17.64
CA CYS A 31 2.21 -6.32 18.76
C CYS A 31 1.14 -6.71 19.78
N VAL A 32 0.84 -8.00 19.87
CA VAL A 32 0.10 -8.57 21.01
C VAL A 32 1.06 -9.45 21.78
N GLU A 33 1.52 -8.95 22.92
CA GLU A 33 2.11 -9.76 23.96
C GLU A 33 1.02 -10.57 24.67
N GLY A 34 1.23 -11.88 24.74
CA GLY A 34 0.77 -12.73 25.87
C GLY A 34 -0.47 -13.58 25.64
N ASN A 35 -0.33 -14.85 25.41
CA ASN A 35 -0.59 -15.95 26.33
C ASN A 35 -0.52 -17.30 25.60
N LYS A 36 0.30 -18.19 26.15
CA LYS A 36 0.36 -19.59 25.73
C LYS A 36 -0.78 -20.34 26.40
N GLU A 37 -1.61 -21.02 25.60
CA GLU A 37 -2.24 -22.27 26.05
C GLU A 37 -2.48 -23.21 24.85
N SER A 38 -2.30 -24.47 25.13
CA SER A 38 -2.15 -25.61 24.28
C SER A 38 -3.42 -26.00 23.53
N LEU A 39 -3.29 -26.43 22.28
CA LEU A 39 -4.33 -27.10 21.54
C LEU A 39 -3.98 -28.53 21.20
N ASP A 40 -4.85 -29.40 21.69
CA ASP A 40 -4.87 -30.84 21.47
C ASP A 40 -5.39 -31.21 20.08
N LYS A 41 -4.84 -32.31 19.57
CA LYS A 41 -5.11 -32.92 18.28
C LYS A 41 -6.47 -33.58 18.20
N HIS A 42 -7.20 -33.41 17.11
CA HIS A 42 -8.16 -34.42 16.65
C HIS A 42 -7.94 -34.82 15.19
N LYS A 43 -7.86 -36.17 15.05
CA LYS A 43 -7.71 -36.92 13.80
C LYS A 43 -9.07 -37.17 13.13
N GLY A 44 -9.12 -37.03 11.83
CA GLY A 44 -9.53 -38.00 10.83
C GLY A 44 -10.98 -38.41 10.71
N ASP A 45 -11.50 -38.34 9.50
CA ASP A 45 -11.99 -39.57 8.84
C ASP A 45 -12.23 -39.32 7.31
N LYS A 46 -11.87 -40.37 6.56
CA LYS A 46 -12.04 -40.49 5.12
C LYS A 46 -13.49 -40.84 4.78
N VAL A 47 -14.03 -40.30 3.69
CA VAL A 47 -15.14 -40.94 2.95
C VAL A 47 -14.83 -40.98 1.45
N GLU A 48 -15.17 -42.12 0.89
CA GLU A 48 -14.83 -42.65 -0.42
C GLU A 48 -15.64 -42.08 -1.60
N ASP A 49 -15.00 -42.15 -2.72
CA ASP A 49 -15.39 -42.00 -4.10
C ASP A 49 -16.57 -42.90 -4.55
N THR A 50 -17.51 -42.36 -5.31
CA THR A 50 -18.31 -43.15 -6.25
C THR A 50 -18.62 -42.35 -7.53
N SER A 51 -18.04 -42.82 -8.60
CA SER A 51 -18.29 -42.44 -9.99
C SER A 51 -19.68 -42.89 -10.48
N GLY A 52 -20.34 -42.05 -11.26
CA GLY A 52 -21.50 -42.44 -12.08
C GLY A 52 -21.76 -41.46 -13.20
N LYS A 53 -21.35 -41.86 -14.40
CA LYS A 53 -21.70 -41.19 -15.65
C LYS A 53 -23.17 -41.43 -15.98
N GLU A 54 -23.88 -40.34 -16.33
CA GLU A 54 -24.86 -40.45 -17.40
C GLU A 54 -25.08 -39.06 -18.07
N LYS A 55 -24.96 -39.10 -19.40
CA LYS A 55 -25.30 -37.98 -20.29
C LYS A 55 -26.78 -38.01 -20.59
N GLU A 56 -27.52 -37.02 -20.21
CA GLU A 56 -28.77 -36.66 -20.87
C GLU A 56 -28.70 -35.17 -21.25
N LYS A 57 -28.97 -34.97 -22.57
CA LYS A 57 -29.30 -33.66 -23.13
C LYS A 57 -30.74 -33.35 -22.66
N ASP A 58 -30.86 -32.37 -21.82
CA ASP A 58 -32.20 -31.82 -21.56
C ASP A 58 -32.19 -30.31 -21.81
N ASP A 59 -33.30 -29.87 -22.42
CA ASP A 59 -33.57 -28.50 -22.81
C ASP A 59 -33.37 -27.55 -21.59
N LEU A 60 -32.48 -26.56 -21.74
CA LEU A 60 -32.29 -25.46 -20.81
C LEU A 60 -33.61 -24.66 -20.66
N LYS A 61 -34.49 -25.08 -19.77
CA LYS A 61 -35.38 -24.18 -19.08
C LYS A 61 -34.50 -23.36 -18.14
N GLU A 62 -34.30 -22.07 -18.44
CA GLU A 62 -33.84 -21.09 -17.46
C GLU A 62 -34.72 -21.24 -16.22
N VAL A 63 -34.18 -21.91 -15.19
CA VAL A 63 -34.83 -21.93 -13.87
C VAL A 63 -34.61 -20.53 -13.31
N LEU A 64 -35.67 -19.72 -13.37
CA LEU A 64 -35.73 -18.41 -12.73
C LEU A 64 -35.54 -18.62 -11.23
N VAL A 65 -34.30 -18.44 -10.75
CA VAL A 65 -33.96 -18.43 -9.32
C VAL A 65 -34.71 -17.27 -8.69
N SER A 66 -35.47 -17.53 -7.63
CA SER A 66 -36.22 -16.48 -6.93
C SER A 66 -35.27 -15.51 -6.22
N GLU A 67 -35.73 -14.26 -5.99
CA GLU A 67 -34.94 -13.26 -5.27
C GLU A 67 -34.57 -13.71 -3.84
N ASP A 68 -35.44 -14.48 -3.19
CA ASP A 68 -35.14 -15.03 -1.86
C ASP A 68 -34.05 -16.12 -1.91
N GLU A 69 -34.04 -16.96 -2.96
CA GLU A 69 -33.00 -17.96 -3.18
C GLU A 69 -31.65 -17.31 -3.50
N LYS A 70 -31.65 -16.24 -4.28
CA LYS A 70 -30.42 -15.46 -4.56
C LYS A 70 -29.84 -14.88 -3.29
N ARG A 71 -30.65 -14.19 -2.47
CA ARG A 71 -30.23 -13.62 -1.18
C ARG A 71 -29.69 -14.67 -0.21
N GLU A 72 -30.31 -15.83 -0.17
CA GLU A 72 -29.87 -16.93 0.68
C GLU A 72 -28.55 -17.52 0.16
N SER A 73 -28.36 -17.59 -1.16
CA SER A 73 -27.10 -17.99 -1.78
C SER A 73 -25.96 -17.03 -1.42
N ASP A 74 -26.21 -15.71 -1.56
CA ASP A 74 -25.24 -14.67 -1.24
C ASP A 74 -24.81 -14.74 0.23
N LYS A 75 -25.74 -14.93 1.17
CA LYS A 75 -25.43 -15.09 2.60
C LYS A 75 -24.59 -16.34 2.88
N ARG A 76 -24.91 -17.47 2.27
CA ARG A 76 -24.12 -18.71 2.43
C ARG A 76 -22.72 -18.54 1.85
N THR A 77 -22.64 -17.94 0.67
CA THR A 77 -21.36 -17.67 0.02
C THR A 77 -20.51 -16.73 0.88
N LEU A 78 -21.11 -15.67 1.43
CA LEU A 78 -20.41 -14.72 2.30
C LEU A 78 -19.93 -15.38 3.60
N SER A 79 -20.67 -16.36 4.15
CA SER A 79 -20.20 -17.15 5.29
C SER A 79 -18.93 -17.95 4.96
N LEU A 80 -18.87 -18.60 3.78
CA LEU A 80 -17.68 -19.32 3.31
C LEU A 80 -16.52 -18.35 3.04
N VAL A 81 -16.78 -17.18 2.47
CA VAL A 81 -15.79 -16.12 2.28
C VAL A 81 -15.21 -15.68 3.62
N SER A 82 -16.06 -15.49 4.65
CA SER A 82 -15.64 -15.15 6.01
C SER A 82 -14.67 -16.20 6.58
N GLU A 83 -14.99 -17.49 6.43
CA GLU A 83 -14.11 -18.58 6.89
C GLU A 83 -12.74 -18.52 6.19
N ILE A 84 -12.74 -18.42 4.86
CA ILE A 84 -11.50 -18.38 4.05
C ILE A 84 -10.62 -17.17 4.45
N ILE A 85 -11.23 -15.99 4.58
CA ILE A 85 -10.50 -14.78 4.96
C ILE A 85 -9.90 -14.92 6.37
N ASN A 86 -10.69 -15.37 7.36
CA ASN A 86 -10.20 -15.52 8.72
C ASN A 86 -9.07 -16.55 8.84
N GLU A 87 -9.17 -17.68 8.13
CA GLU A 87 -8.09 -18.67 8.05
C GLU A 87 -6.80 -18.05 7.51
N SER A 88 -6.88 -17.32 6.39
CA SER A 88 -5.72 -16.67 5.78
C SER A 88 -5.10 -15.59 6.68
N LEU A 89 -5.92 -14.80 7.38
CA LEU A 89 -5.42 -13.83 8.37
C LEU A 89 -4.69 -14.51 9.52
N ASN A 90 -5.17 -15.68 9.97
CA ASN A 90 -4.49 -16.47 10.99
C ASN A 90 -3.15 -17.02 10.48
N GLU A 91 -3.08 -17.53 9.24
CA GLU A 91 -1.82 -17.97 8.65
C GLU A 91 -0.82 -16.82 8.55
N ILE A 92 -1.24 -15.63 8.12
CA ILE A 92 -0.40 -14.42 8.09
C ILE A 92 0.15 -14.10 9.48
N LYS A 93 -0.68 -14.17 10.54
CA LYS A 93 -0.22 -13.94 11.92
C LYS A 93 0.84 -14.94 12.36
N VAL A 94 0.69 -16.19 11.99
CA VAL A 94 1.68 -17.26 12.33
C VAL A 94 3.00 -16.96 11.63
N ILE A 95 2.99 -16.76 10.31
CA ILE A 95 4.17 -16.43 9.51
C ILE A 95 4.90 -15.20 10.07
N SER A 96 4.14 -14.17 10.47
CA SER A 96 4.71 -12.93 11.00
C SER A 96 5.31 -13.06 12.39
N ARG A 97 4.85 -14.02 13.23
CA ARG A 97 5.36 -14.25 14.60
C ARG A 97 6.58 -15.15 14.65
N ASP A 98 6.67 -16.14 13.78
CA ASP A 98 7.77 -17.14 13.79
C ASP A 98 9.10 -16.60 13.24
N ASN A 99 9.14 -15.34 12.96
CA ASN A 99 10.12 -14.57 12.20
C ASN A 99 11.51 -14.40 12.83
N THR A 100 11.92 -15.17 13.81
CA THR A 100 13.16 -14.92 14.57
C THR A 100 14.43 -15.49 13.92
N SER A 101 14.36 -16.28 12.84
CA SER A 101 15.52 -16.96 12.25
C SER A 101 15.49 -17.17 10.73
N GLU A 102 14.41 -16.83 10.05
CA GLU A 102 14.26 -17.04 8.61
C GLU A 102 14.73 -15.84 7.78
N LYS A 103 15.11 -16.09 6.54
CA LYS A 103 15.42 -15.00 5.62
C LYS A 103 14.12 -14.28 5.22
N LEU A 104 14.19 -12.98 5.02
CA LEU A 104 13.06 -12.15 4.59
C LEU A 104 12.39 -12.70 3.32
N GLU A 105 13.19 -13.21 2.39
CA GLU A 105 12.72 -13.84 1.14
C GLU A 105 11.80 -15.04 1.37
N ASP A 106 12.10 -15.89 2.36
CA ASP A 106 11.31 -17.08 2.69
C ASP A 106 9.93 -16.67 3.22
N ILE A 107 9.89 -15.62 4.05
CA ILE A 107 8.67 -15.05 4.60
C ILE A 107 7.78 -14.43 3.52
N GLU A 108 8.37 -13.63 2.64
CA GLU A 108 7.67 -13.01 1.51
C GLU A 108 7.06 -14.07 0.60
N PHE A 109 7.79 -15.16 0.34
CA PHE A 109 7.29 -16.27 -0.45
C PHE A 109 6.12 -17.00 0.23
N GLU A 110 6.19 -17.23 1.54
CA GLU A 110 5.10 -17.83 2.32
C GLU A 110 3.86 -16.95 2.32
N LEU A 111 4.00 -15.64 2.53
CA LEU A 111 2.90 -14.68 2.47
C LEU A 111 2.25 -14.65 1.08
N ALA A 112 3.04 -14.67 0.01
CA ALA A 112 2.51 -14.77 -1.35
C ALA A 112 1.70 -16.06 -1.55
N SER A 113 2.20 -17.20 -1.04
CA SER A 113 1.50 -18.48 -1.13
C SER A 113 0.16 -18.48 -0.39
N VAL A 114 0.05 -17.79 0.75
CA VAL A 114 -1.23 -17.62 1.45
C VAL A 114 -2.24 -16.87 0.58
N MET A 115 -1.82 -15.74 -0.05
CA MET A 115 -2.70 -14.98 -0.93
C MET A 115 -3.18 -15.79 -2.14
N GLU A 116 -2.30 -16.54 -2.77
CA GLU A 116 -2.64 -17.38 -3.93
C GLU A 116 -3.62 -18.51 -3.56
N LYS A 117 -3.36 -19.24 -2.50
CA LYS A 117 -4.27 -20.28 -2.00
C LYS A 117 -5.64 -19.71 -1.59
N GLN A 118 -5.66 -18.53 -1.02
CA GLN A 118 -6.89 -17.84 -0.69
C GLN A 118 -7.69 -17.54 -1.96
N ASN A 119 -7.05 -16.98 -2.99
CA ASN A 119 -7.71 -16.64 -4.25
C ASN A 119 -8.26 -17.87 -4.96
N GLU A 120 -7.51 -18.98 -5.06
CA GLU A 120 -8.00 -20.23 -5.63
C GLU A 120 -9.34 -20.67 -5.00
N ARG A 121 -9.46 -20.57 -3.67
CA ARG A 121 -10.70 -20.92 -2.95
C ARG A 121 -11.83 -19.91 -3.17
N LEU A 122 -11.49 -18.63 -3.29
CA LEU A 122 -12.46 -17.56 -3.49
C LEU A 122 -13.01 -17.54 -4.91
N GLU A 123 -12.21 -17.84 -5.92
CA GLU A 123 -12.63 -17.91 -7.33
C GLU A 123 -13.76 -18.94 -7.55
N ASP A 124 -13.72 -20.07 -6.83
CA ASP A 124 -14.78 -21.09 -6.86
C ASP A 124 -16.15 -20.59 -6.34
N LEU A 125 -16.15 -19.44 -5.64
CA LEU A 125 -17.34 -18.82 -5.07
C LEU A 125 -17.92 -17.68 -5.92
N VAL A 126 -17.17 -17.15 -6.89
CA VAL A 126 -17.59 -16.01 -7.74
C VAL A 126 -18.94 -16.25 -8.42
N GLU A 127 -19.14 -17.45 -8.98
CA GLU A 127 -20.38 -17.79 -9.71
C GLU A 127 -21.60 -18.00 -8.79
N LYS A 128 -21.41 -18.01 -7.46
CA LYS A 128 -22.46 -18.23 -6.46
C LYS A 128 -23.02 -16.92 -5.88
N ILE A 129 -22.45 -15.78 -6.28
CA ILE A 129 -22.85 -14.45 -5.84
C ILE A 129 -23.78 -13.85 -6.90
N TYR A 130 -24.99 -13.50 -6.50
CA TYR A 130 -26.03 -12.92 -7.36
C TYR A 130 -26.16 -11.40 -7.22
N ASP A 131 -25.80 -10.85 -6.06
CA ASP A 131 -25.78 -9.39 -5.88
C ASP A 131 -24.59 -8.81 -6.66
N GLU A 132 -24.87 -7.92 -7.63
CA GLU A 132 -23.87 -7.37 -8.53
C GLU A 132 -22.83 -6.50 -7.82
N ASP A 133 -23.24 -5.74 -6.80
CA ASP A 133 -22.36 -4.86 -6.04
C ASP A 133 -21.45 -5.67 -5.11
N LEU A 134 -22.01 -6.70 -4.47
CA LEU A 134 -21.21 -7.66 -3.69
C LEU A 134 -20.22 -8.41 -4.58
N LEU A 135 -20.65 -8.88 -5.75
CA LEU A 135 -19.81 -9.56 -6.72
C LEU A 135 -18.65 -8.67 -7.19
N SER A 136 -18.94 -7.40 -7.49
CA SER A 136 -17.91 -6.42 -7.87
C SER A 136 -16.90 -6.20 -6.75
N THR A 137 -17.37 -6.00 -5.52
CA THR A 137 -16.53 -5.82 -4.34
C THR A 137 -15.65 -7.06 -4.07
N PHE A 138 -16.23 -8.25 -4.24
CA PHE A 138 -15.54 -9.51 -4.07
C PHE A 138 -14.42 -9.72 -5.12
N LYS A 139 -14.68 -9.38 -6.38
CA LYS A 139 -13.66 -9.42 -7.44
C LYS A 139 -12.52 -8.43 -7.20
N GLU A 140 -12.82 -7.23 -6.70
CA GLU A 140 -11.76 -6.29 -6.29
C GLU A 140 -10.91 -6.87 -5.15
N TYR A 141 -11.51 -7.55 -4.18
CA TYR A 141 -10.74 -8.22 -3.13
C TYR A 141 -9.78 -9.27 -3.68
N ILE A 142 -10.24 -10.14 -4.59
CA ILE A 142 -9.40 -11.13 -5.27
C ILE A 142 -8.25 -10.44 -6.02
N LYS A 143 -8.55 -9.38 -6.79
CA LYS A 143 -7.53 -8.57 -7.49
C LYS A 143 -6.50 -7.98 -6.51
N GLY A 144 -6.94 -7.46 -5.37
CA GLY A 144 -6.05 -6.95 -4.33
C GLY A 144 -5.08 -8.00 -3.81
N ASN A 145 -5.57 -9.23 -3.59
CA ASN A 145 -4.71 -10.35 -3.18
C ASN A 145 -3.71 -10.76 -4.27
N GLU A 146 -4.09 -10.75 -5.56
CA GLU A 146 -3.18 -11.01 -6.67
C GLU A 146 -2.03 -9.99 -6.71
N LEU A 147 -2.35 -8.70 -6.57
CA LEU A 147 -1.35 -7.63 -6.53
C LEU A 147 -0.44 -7.80 -5.31
N ARG A 148 -0.99 -8.18 -4.16
CA ARG A 148 -0.22 -8.42 -2.95
C ARG A 148 0.72 -9.61 -3.08
N ALA A 149 0.27 -10.70 -3.71
CA ALA A 149 1.12 -11.85 -4.01
C ALA A 149 2.27 -11.47 -4.96
N LYS A 150 2.00 -10.67 -6.00
CA LYS A 150 3.03 -10.12 -6.91
C LYS A 150 4.04 -9.26 -6.17
N TYR A 151 3.57 -8.38 -5.29
CA TYR A 151 4.44 -7.57 -4.44
C TYR A 151 5.40 -8.43 -3.62
N TYR A 152 4.88 -9.40 -2.87
CA TYR A 152 5.72 -10.26 -2.05
C TYR A 152 6.73 -11.07 -2.86
N LYS A 153 6.34 -11.63 -4.00
CA LYS A 153 7.25 -12.40 -4.88
C LYS A 153 8.37 -11.56 -5.50
N GLY A 154 8.12 -10.28 -5.75
CA GLY A 154 9.11 -9.41 -6.38
C GLY A 154 9.90 -8.53 -5.40
N CYS A 155 9.52 -8.50 -4.13
CA CYS A 155 10.06 -7.53 -3.16
C CYS A 155 11.57 -7.71 -2.92
N SER A 156 12.05 -8.95 -2.83
CA SER A 156 13.47 -9.26 -2.65
C SER A 156 14.29 -9.08 -3.93
N GLU A 157 13.70 -9.27 -5.11
CA GLU A 157 14.41 -9.22 -6.39
C GLU A 157 14.45 -7.81 -6.99
N ASN A 158 13.31 -7.11 -7.02
CA ASN A 158 13.18 -5.81 -7.67
C ASN A 158 12.15 -4.91 -6.98
N TYR A 159 12.43 -4.54 -5.74
CA TYR A 159 11.55 -3.75 -4.88
C TYR A 159 10.93 -2.52 -5.56
N MET A 160 11.70 -1.77 -6.35
CA MET A 160 11.22 -0.53 -7.00
C MET A 160 10.16 -0.79 -8.07
N GLU A 161 10.18 -1.96 -8.72
CA GLU A 161 9.17 -2.31 -9.74
C GLU A 161 7.85 -2.82 -9.13
N VAL A 162 7.91 -3.37 -7.90
CA VAL A 162 6.72 -3.98 -7.27
C VAL A 162 6.11 -3.13 -6.15
N MET A 163 6.75 -2.03 -5.77
CA MET A 163 6.29 -1.17 -4.68
C MET A 163 4.86 -0.65 -4.92
N ASP A 164 4.55 -0.28 -6.16
CA ASP A 164 3.22 0.21 -6.53
C ASP A 164 2.14 -0.88 -6.33
N TYR A 165 2.47 -2.15 -6.64
CA TYR A 165 1.54 -3.26 -6.39
C TYR A 165 1.20 -3.43 -4.92
N GLY A 166 2.18 -3.23 -4.03
CA GLY A 166 1.97 -3.31 -2.57
C GLY A 166 1.02 -2.23 -2.06
N SER A 167 1.19 -1.00 -2.54
CA SER A 167 0.34 0.14 -2.18
C SER A 167 -1.08 -0.03 -2.73
N GLU A 168 -1.22 -0.33 -4.03
CA GLU A 168 -2.53 -0.56 -4.67
C GLU A 168 -3.27 -1.72 -4.02
N ALA A 169 -2.59 -2.84 -3.75
CA ALA A 169 -3.18 -3.98 -3.06
C ALA A 169 -3.73 -3.61 -1.68
N ALA A 170 -2.97 -2.86 -0.88
CA ALA A 170 -3.39 -2.46 0.47
C ALA A 170 -4.65 -1.57 0.43
N GLU A 171 -4.75 -0.68 -0.55
CA GLU A 171 -5.92 0.18 -0.74
C GLU A 171 -7.16 -0.63 -1.15
N ILE A 172 -7.04 -1.46 -2.18
CA ILE A 172 -8.12 -2.29 -2.70
C ILE A 172 -8.65 -3.26 -1.64
N ILE A 173 -7.75 -3.98 -0.94
CA ILE A 173 -8.13 -4.95 0.10
C ILE A 173 -8.86 -4.25 1.25
N ALA A 174 -8.35 -3.11 1.74
CA ALA A 174 -8.98 -2.40 2.84
C ALA A 174 -10.39 -1.94 2.49
N ILE A 175 -10.59 -1.33 1.31
CA ILE A 175 -11.89 -0.87 0.83
C ILE A 175 -12.85 -2.06 0.70
N ALA A 176 -12.41 -3.14 0.05
CA ALA A 176 -13.26 -4.29 -0.21
C ALA A 176 -13.68 -5.00 1.09
N ILE A 177 -12.76 -5.22 2.03
CA ILE A 177 -13.07 -5.84 3.33
C ILE A 177 -14.03 -4.96 4.14
N CYS A 178 -13.76 -3.66 4.27
CA CYS A 178 -14.64 -2.76 5.01
C CYS A 178 -16.06 -2.76 4.41
N LYS A 179 -16.17 -2.67 3.09
CA LYS A 179 -17.47 -2.70 2.42
C LYS A 179 -18.18 -4.03 2.61
N MET A 180 -17.48 -5.18 2.50
CA MET A 180 -18.09 -6.48 2.74
C MET A 180 -18.57 -6.66 4.19
N VAL A 181 -17.84 -6.12 5.17
CA VAL A 181 -18.26 -6.17 6.58
C VAL A 181 -19.43 -5.24 6.84
N ASP A 182 -19.35 -3.97 6.42
CA ASP A 182 -20.32 -2.94 6.80
C ASP A 182 -21.63 -3.05 6.06
N GLU A 183 -21.63 -3.43 4.78
CA GLU A 183 -22.81 -3.46 3.93
C GLU A 183 -23.41 -4.85 3.77
N TYR A 184 -22.59 -5.90 3.76
CA TYR A 184 -23.01 -7.26 3.44
C TYR A 184 -22.94 -8.24 4.62
N GLY A 185 -22.30 -7.82 5.74
CA GLY A 185 -22.24 -8.62 6.96
C GLY A 185 -21.21 -9.74 6.92
N LEU A 186 -20.09 -9.56 6.19
CA LEU A 186 -18.91 -10.40 6.32
C LEU A 186 -18.46 -10.40 7.78
N VAL A 187 -18.13 -11.55 8.32
CA VAL A 187 -17.72 -11.71 9.72
C VAL A 187 -16.21 -11.83 9.82
N ILE A 188 -15.59 -10.91 10.56
CA ILE A 188 -14.19 -11.01 10.98
C ILE A 188 -14.20 -11.54 12.43
N ASN A 189 -13.47 -12.62 12.68
CA ASN A 189 -13.38 -13.23 14.01
C ASN A 189 -12.67 -12.30 15.01
N GLU A 190 -13.00 -12.43 16.29
CA GLU A 190 -12.43 -11.61 17.37
C GLU A 190 -10.90 -11.60 17.36
N GLU A 191 -10.28 -12.74 17.09
CA GLU A 191 -8.83 -12.89 16.98
C GLU A 191 -8.18 -12.12 15.81
N ASN A 192 -8.98 -11.68 14.80
CA ASN A 192 -8.55 -10.96 13.59
C ASN A 192 -9.06 -9.52 13.56
N MET A 193 -9.68 -9.03 14.63
CA MET A 193 -10.22 -7.68 14.69
C MET A 193 -9.15 -6.59 14.54
N ASP A 194 -7.91 -6.87 14.96
CA ASP A 194 -6.77 -5.98 14.75
C ASP A 194 -6.50 -5.69 13.26
N PHE A 195 -6.64 -6.67 12.38
CA PHE A 195 -6.56 -6.46 10.92
C PHE A 195 -7.71 -5.58 10.41
N TYR A 196 -8.93 -5.84 10.89
CA TYR A 196 -10.09 -5.06 10.47
C TYR A 196 -9.99 -3.59 10.92
N GLU A 197 -9.56 -3.33 12.15
CA GLU A 197 -9.30 -1.95 12.60
C GLU A 197 -8.24 -1.26 11.73
N ASN A 198 -7.15 -1.95 11.38
CA ASN A 198 -6.15 -1.41 10.45
C ASN A 198 -6.73 -1.12 9.05
N PHE A 199 -7.64 -1.97 8.54
CA PHE A 199 -8.33 -1.69 7.27
C PHE A 199 -9.22 -0.45 7.38
N LYS A 200 -9.96 -0.27 8.47
CA LYS A 200 -10.77 0.94 8.71
C LYS A 200 -9.90 2.20 8.79
N GLU A 201 -8.78 2.13 9.48
CA GLU A 201 -7.82 3.25 9.53
C GLU A 201 -7.29 3.59 8.15
N LYS A 202 -6.98 2.57 7.34
CA LYS A 202 -6.54 2.77 5.95
C LYS A 202 -7.63 3.42 5.09
N VAL A 203 -8.88 2.99 5.19
CA VAL A 203 -10.01 3.61 4.46
C VAL A 203 -10.20 5.06 4.92
N ALA A 204 -10.21 5.31 6.23
CA ALA A 204 -10.32 6.68 6.77
C ALA A 204 -9.15 7.59 6.33
N TYR A 205 -7.96 7.01 6.15
CA TYR A 205 -6.82 7.71 5.56
C TYR A 205 -7.09 8.05 4.09
N LEU A 206 -7.56 7.09 3.29
CA LEU A 206 -7.83 7.29 1.86
C LEU A 206 -8.88 8.37 1.62
N ASP A 207 -9.93 8.42 2.43
CA ASP A 207 -10.98 9.45 2.36
C ASP A 207 -10.43 10.87 2.54
N LYS A 208 -9.34 11.03 3.30
CA LYS A 208 -8.70 12.32 3.60
C LYS A 208 -7.47 12.62 2.74
N LYS A 209 -6.90 11.61 2.11
CA LYS A 209 -5.63 11.69 1.37
C LYS A 209 -5.61 12.84 0.37
N GLU A 210 -6.66 12.96 -0.45
CA GLU A 210 -6.77 14.00 -1.47
C GLU A 210 -6.90 15.41 -0.88
N ASP A 211 -7.62 15.56 0.24
CA ASP A 211 -7.75 16.85 0.90
C ASP A 211 -6.42 17.26 1.53
N TYR A 212 -5.71 16.33 2.15
CA TYR A 212 -4.40 16.61 2.75
C TYR A 212 -3.33 16.83 1.69
N LYS A 213 -3.41 16.14 0.54
CA LYS A 213 -2.56 16.43 -0.60
C LYS A 213 -2.74 17.89 -1.08
N LYS A 214 -3.96 18.35 -1.26
CA LYS A 214 -4.27 19.75 -1.62
C LYS A 214 -3.74 20.74 -0.58
N ILE A 215 -3.93 20.44 0.71
CA ILE A 215 -3.40 21.29 1.80
C ILE A 215 -1.88 21.35 1.72
N ALA A 216 -1.19 20.23 1.52
CA ALA A 216 0.26 20.20 1.38
C ALA A 216 0.72 21.00 0.14
N GLU A 217 0.06 20.84 -1.01
CA GLU A 217 0.32 21.60 -2.22
C GLU A 217 0.17 23.11 -1.99
N GLU A 218 -0.92 23.54 -1.33
CA GLU A 218 -1.14 24.94 -1.00
C GLU A 218 -0.05 25.50 -0.07
N LEU A 219 0.38 24.74 0.93
CA LEU A 219 1.43 25.16 1.86
C LEU A 219 2.78 25.30 1.18
N ILE A 220 3.17 24.28 0.38
CA ILE A 220 4.46 24.23 -0.26
C ILE A 220 4.53 25.20 -1.45
N SER A 221 3.43 25.48 -2.15
CA SER A 221 3.40 26.41 -3.28
C SER A 221 3.46 27.88 -2.86
N LYS A 222 3.15 28.22 -1.58
CA LYS A 222 3.20 29.61 -1.09
C LYS A 222 4.61 30.19 -1.12
N GLY A 223 4.71 31.45 -1.57
CA GLY A 223 5.95 32.20 -1.67
C GLY A 223 6.84 31.76 -2.83
N GLU A 224 7.91 32.52 -3.05
CA GLU A 224 8.84 32.31 -4.16
C GLU A 224 10.17 31.74 -3.62
N PHE A 225 10.87 31.00 -4.47
CA PHE A 225 12.23 30.57 -4.19
C PHE A 225 13.18 31.78 -4.31
N LYS A 226 14.01 31.95 -3.28
CA LYS A 226 15.18 32.83 -3.37
C LYS A 226 16.30 32.11 -4.11
N VAL A 227 16.96 32.85 -4.97
CA VAL A 227 18.06 32.34 -5.79
C VAL A 227 19.32 33.10 -5.42
N GLU A 228 20.32 32.38 -4.95
CA GLU A 228 21.61 32.93 -4.55
C GLU A 228 22.72 32.16 -5.26
N LEU A 229 23.84 32.85 -5.54
CA LEU A 229 25.05 32.17 -6.03
C LEU A 229 25.68 31.38 -4.86
N GLU A 230 25.97 30.11 -5.07
CA GLU A 230 26.59 29.28 -4.04
C GLU A 230 28.09 29.57 -3.97
N GLU A 231 28.58 29.88 -2.78
CA GLU A 231 29.99 30.19 -2.54
C GLU A 231 30.74 29.07 -1.82
N ASP A 232 30.02 28.09 -1.24
CA ASP A 232 30.63 26.96 -0.51
C ASP A 232 31.35 26.02 -1.49
N GLU A 233 32.68 25.95 -1.36
CA GLU A 233 33.53 25.12 -2.22
C GLU A 233 33.25 23.62 -2.09
N VAL A 234 32.76 23.15 -0.95
CA VAL A 234 32.40 21.73 -0.75
C VAL A 234 31.14 21.40 -1.57
N ILE A 235 30.17 22.29 -1.59
CA ILE A 235 28.94 22.12 -2.39
C ILE A 235 29.28 22.22 -3.87
N LYS A 236 30.05 23.23 -4.26
CA LYS A 236 30.50 23.47 -5.65
C LYS A 236 31.28 22.29 -6.22
N SER A 237 32.07 21.61 -5.39
CA SER A 237 32.85 20.43 -5.82
C SER A 237 32.04 19.25 -6.32
N GLY A 238 30.72 19.26 -6.06
CA GLY A 238 29.77 18.28 -6.60
C GLY A 238 29.34 18.56 -8.04
N PHE A 239 29.69 19.73 -8.59
CA PHE A 239 29.35 20.21 -9.92
C PHE A 239 30.57 20.39 -10.81
N ASP A 240 30.38 20.70 -12.09
CA ASP A 240 31.46 20.99 -13.03
C ASP A 240 32.19 22.28 -12.60
N GLU A 241 33.52 22.27 -12.53
CA GLU A 241 34.36 23.36 -12.00
C GLU A 241 34.19 24.71 -12.72
N ASP A 242 33.79 24.67 -14.00
CA ASP A 242 33.60 25.85 -14.85
C ASP A 242 32.19 26.46 -14.77
N LYS A 243 31.30 25.90 -13.95
CA LYS A 243 29.92 26.36 -13.87
C LYS A 243 29.61 27.09 -12.57
N GLU A 244 28.83 28.16 -12.69
CA GLU A 244 28.19 28.76 -11.53
C GLU A 244 27.17 27.79 -10.93
N VAL A 245 27.13 27.68 -9.60
CA VAL A 245 26.14 26.89 -8.87
C VAL A 245 25.19 27.84 -8.17
N PHE A 246 23.90 27.63 -8.36
CA PHE A 246 22.85 28.42 -7.74
C PHE A 246 22.19 27.61 -6.62
N LYS A 247 22.01 28.24 -5.47
CA LYS A 247 21.20 27.75 -4.38
C LYS A 247 19.79 28.33 -4.54
N TYR A 248 18.82 27.44 -4.63
CA TYR A 248 17.41 27.79 -4.53
C TYR A 248 16.92 27.44 -3.12
N SER A 249 16.32 28.39 -2.42
CA SER A 249 15.79 28.16 -1.10
C SER A 249 14.45 28.86 -0.86
N LYS A 250 13.60 28.26 -0.02
CA LYS A 250 12.29 28.76 0.32
C LYS A 250 11.91 28.27 1.72
N ILE A 251 11.44 29.17 2.56
CA ILE A 251 10.86 28.82 3.86
C ILE A 251 9.37 28.58 3.65
N VAL A 252 8.90 27.44 4.11
CA VAL A 252 7.50 27.06 4.16
C VAL A 252 7.04 26.95 5.60
N GLU A 253 5.80 27.34 5.88
CA GLU A 253 5.20 27.27 7.23
C GLU A 253 3.90 26.50 7.15
N ASN A 254 3.72 25.54 8.05
CA ASN A 254 2.46 24.81 8.15
C ASN A 254 1.44 25.61 8.95
N THR A 255 0.59 26.34 8.25
CA THR A 255 -0.50 27.14 8.80
C THR A 255 -1.87 26.44 8.76
N SER A 256 -1.92 25.16 8.38
CA SER A 256 -3.19 24.44 8.14
C SER A 256 -3.92 24.01 9.42
N GLY A 257 -3.24 23.96 10.55
CA GLY A 257 -3.79 23.38 11.78
C GLY A 257 -3.70 21.85 11.85
N ILE A 258 -3.12 21.19 10.83
CA ILE A 258 -3.01 19.74 10.71
C ILE A 258 -1.53 19.33 10.84
N ASN A 259 -1.26 18.20 11.48
CA ASN A 259 0.07 17.63 11.51
C ASN A 259 0.27 16.77 10.27
N LEU A 260 1.28 17.10 9.47
CA LEU A 260 1.70 16.35 8.29
C LEU A 260 3.02 15.67 8.63
N ASP A 261 3.01 14.34 8.76
CA ASP A 261 4.19 13.61 9.22
C ASP A 261 5.25 13.50 8.15
N TYR A 262 4.81 13.32 6.91
CA TYR A 262 5.70 13.19 5.77
C TYR A 262 5.03 13.74 4.52
N ILE A 263 5.76 14.52 3.74
CA ILE A 263 5.33 15.02 2.44
C ILE A 263 6.45 14.73 1.46
N ALA A 264 6.18 13.92 0.42
CA ALA A 264 7.04 13.76 -0.74
C ALA A 264 6.52 14.64 -1.87
N PHE A 265 7.40 15.39 -2.49
CA PHE A 265 7.05 16.30 -3.58
C PHE A 265 8.22 16.52 -4.52
N SER A 266 7.91 16.87 -5.76
CA SER A 266 8.87 17.29 -6.76
C SER A 266 8.77 18.80 -7.01
N ILE A 267 9.92 19.43 -7.22
CA ILE A 267 10.01 20.82 -7.70
C ILE A 267 10.39 20.77 -9.17
N ASN A 268 9.51 21.19 -10.04
CA ASN A 268 9.66 21.19 -11.49
C ASN A 268 10.16 22.56 -11.96
N GLY A 269 11.46 22.68 -12.26
CA GLY A 269 12.09 23.89 -12.76
C GLY A 269 12.05 23.95 -14.29
N LYS A 270 11.39 24.97 -14.87
CA LYS A 270 11.32 25.15 -16.32
C LYS A 270 12.44 26.06 -16.79
N LEU A 271 13.24 25.58 -17.72
CA LEU A 271 14.32 26.31 -18.39
C LEU A 271 13.77 27.18 -19.53
N GLU A 272 14.54 28.23 -19.97
CA GLU A 272 14.22 29.07 -21.13
C GLU A 272 13.99 28.29 -22.44
N ASN A 273 14.64 27.13 -22.59
CA ASN A 273 14.45 26.28 -23.76
C ASN A 273 13.19 25.37 -23.65
N GLY A 274 12.40 25.50 -22.60
CA GLY A 274 11.19 24.74 -22.32
C GLY A 274 11.42 23.37 -21.69
N ASN A 275 12.65 22.93 -21.46
CA ASN A 275 12.94 21.71 -20.74
C ASN A 275 12.58 21.87 -19.26
N ILE A 276 12.16 20.76 -18.64
CA ILE A 276 11.85 20.69 -17.21
C ILE A 276 12.92 19.86 -16.53
N GLU A 277 13.44 20.35 -15.40
CA GLU A 277 14.30 19.62 -14.47
C GLU A 277 13.53 19.40 -13.18
N GLU A 278 13.60 18.19 -12.67
CA GLU A 278 12.86 17.73 -11.49
C GLU A 278 13.80 17.57 -10.30
N PHE A 279 13.38 18.10 -9.14
CA PHE A 279 14.10 18.03 -7.88
C PHE A 279 13.19 17.37 -6.81
N PRO A 280 13.33 16.05 -6.60
CA PRO A 280 12.57 15.37 -5.55
C PRO A 280 12.99 15.86 -4.17
N SER A 281 12.02 16.10 -3.31
CA SER A 281 12.22 16.66 -1.98
C SER A 281 11.23 16.05 -0.98
N VAL A 282 11.57 16.14 0.30
CA VAL A 282 10.72 15.64 1.39
C VAL A 282 10.68 16.62 2.55
N LEU A 283 9.53 16.72 3.21
CA LEU A 283 9.38 17.33 4.54
C LEU A 283 8.95 16.26 5.53
N ILE A 284 9.60 16.22 6.69
CA ILE A 284 9.35 15.23 7.74
C ILE A 284 8.93 15.93 9.02
N GLY A 285 7.82 15.46 9.62
CA GLY A 285 7.27 16.01 10.84
C GLY A 285 6.92 17.50 10.66
N PHE A 286 6.24 17.83 9.56
CA PHE A 286 5.79 19.17 9.24
C PHE A 286 4.49 19.50 9.99
N ASN A 287 4.62 19.54 11.31
CA ASN A 287 3.50 19.77 12.21
C ASN A 287 2.95 21.20 12.12
N SER A 288 1.70 21.39 12.51
CA SER A 288 1.06 22.72 12.54
C SER A 288 1.89 23.74 13.31
N GLY A 289 2.10 24.91 12.71
CA GLY A 289 2.92 25.99 13.25
C GLY A 289 4.43 25.80 13.07
N LYS A 290 4.89 24.68 12.46
CA LYS A 290 6.30 24.46 12.15
C LYS A 290 6.67 25.14 10.84
N SER A 291 7.88 25.74 10.81
CA SER A 291 8.52 26.22 9.59
C SER A 291 9.67 25.29 9.22
N ASP A 292 9.89 25.08 7.91
CA ASP A 292 11.00 24.31 7.38
C ASP A 292 11.59 24.98 6.14
N GLU A 293 12.84 24.68 5.78
CA GLU A 293 13.53 25.21 4.61
C GLU A 293 13.60 24.15 3.51
N ILE A 294 12.98 24.45 2.36
CA ILE A 294 13.18 23.69 1.14
C ILE A 294 14.36 24.30 0.40
N LYS A 295 15.36 23.48 0.05
CA LYS A 295 16.54 23.95 -0.69
C LYS A 295 17.10 22.89 -1.61
N PHE A 296 17.62 23.35 -2.76
CA PHE A 296 18.36 22.51 -3.70
C PHE A 296 19.41 23.34 -4.43
N TYR A 297 20.32 22.67 -5.14
CA TYR A 297 21.44 23.27 -5.83
C TYR A 297 21.46 22.82 -7.29
N THR A 298 21.76 23.75 -8.21
CA THR A 298 21.80 23.47 -9.64
C THR A 298 22.74 24.45 -10.36
N THR A 299 23.15 24.10 -11.56
CA THR A 299 23.90 25.01 -12.45
C THR A 299 23.00 25.81 -13.39
N ASN A 300 21.68 25.63 -13.30
CA ASN A 300 20.72 26.26 -14.20
C ASN A 300 19.86 27.32 -13.48
N LYS A 301 19.44 28.32 -14.25
CA LYS A 301 18.39 29.27 -13.84
C LYS A 301 17.07 28.89 -14.48
N TYR A 302 15.98 28.98 -13.72
CA TYR A 302 14.64 28.62 -14.16
C TYR A 302 13.76 29.85 -14.38
N GLU A 303 12.95 29.83 -15.45
CA GLU A 303 11.93 30.84 -15.71
C GLU A 303 10.76 30.75 -14.73
N SER A 304 10.39 29.50 -14.38
CA SER A 304 9.34 29.22 -13.41
C SER A 304 9.64 27.92 -12.66
N MET A 305 9.05 27.80 -11.48
CA MET A 305 9.10 26.59 -10.67
C MET A 305 7.69 26.25 -10.19
N GLU A 306 7.32 24.98 -10.37
CA GLU A 306 6.06 24.41 -9.92
C GLU A 306 6.36 23.28 -8.91
N VAL A 307 5.48 23.11 -7.95
CA VAL A 307 5.59 22.04 -6.96
C VAL A 307 4.45 21.07 -7.19
N GLU A 308 4.78 19.80 -7.23
CA GLU A 308 3.83 18.71 -7.33
C GLU A 308 3.99 17.79 -6.11
N VAL A 309 2.94 17.66 -5.30
CA VAL A 309 2.95 16.72 -4.17
C VAL A 309 2.59 15.34 -4.66
N GLU A 310 3.50 14.40 -4.45
CA GLU A 310 3.35 13.01 -4.86
C GLU A 310 2.63 12.22 -3.77
N TRP A 311 3.03 12.42 -2.53
CA TRP A 311 2.52 11.66 -1.40
C TRP A 311 2.53 12.46 -0.11
N VAL A 312 1.52 12.21 0.76
CA VAL A 312 1.40 12.82 2.09
C VAL A 312 0.97 11.77 3.11
N SER A 313 1.58 11.79 4.30
CA SER A 313 1.06 11.06 5.45
C SER A 313 0.78 12.02 6.61
N PHE A 314 -0.15 11.63 7.46
CA PHE A 314 -0.64 12.44 8.57
C PHE A 314 -1.10 11.55 9.73
N ASN A 315 -1.06 12.08 10.94
CA ASN A 315 -1.57 11.45 12.17
C ASN A 315 -2.88 12.11 12.65
#